data_07db3b049722d1132467448bbdff3cc5
#
_entry.id   07db3b049722d1132467448bbdff3cc5
#
_cell.length_a   1.000
_cell.length_b   1.000
_cell.length_c   1.000
_cell.angle_alpha   90.00
_cell.angle_beta   90.00
_cell.angle_gamma   90.00
#
_symmetry.space_group_name_H-M   'P 1'
#
loop_
_entity.id
_entity.type
_entity.pdbx_description
1 polymer ?
#
loop_
_entity_poly.entity_id
_entity_poly.type
_entity_poly.pdbx_seq_one_letter_code
_entity_poly.pdbx_strand_id
1 'polypeptide(L)'
;PFFIYYANGTAHAPHQAPKVWIDRFRGQFDQGWDRLRAASFARQKRLGIVPEEARLTARPAEIPAWSSLHANEKRVYARMMEVYAGMLAHQDQQFGRILAELERMGLIDDTLIVFIEGDNGASAEGGMTGNVNEIGAMVNDVKPDAQWLLSVVDQPVKHNTYGHFPAGWAWATDAPFQWTK
;
A
#
# COMPACT_ATOMS: atom_id res chain seq x y z
N PRO A 1 8.86 34.83 -2.44
CA PRO A 1 9.30 33.49 -2.81
C PRO A 1 9.31 32.57 -1.60
N PHE A 2 9.02 31.27 -1.80
CA PHE A 2 9.04 30.24 -0.76
C PHE A 2 9.62 28.94 -1.34
N PHE A 3 10.02 28.04 -0.44
CA PHE A 3 10.38 26.66 -0.75
C PHE A 3 9.72 25.74 0.27
N ILE A 4 9.04 24.68 -0.19
CA ILE A 4 8.43 23.68 0.66
C ILE A 4 9.03 22.33 0.31
N TYR A 5 9.60 21.65 1.30
CA TYR A 5 9.97 20.23 1.23
C TYR A 5 8.93 19.43 2.00
N TYR A 6 7.96 18.85 1.29
CA TYR A 6 6.87 18.10 1.88
C TYR A 6 7.23 16.62 1.92
N ALA A 7 7.87 16.19 3.00
CA ALA A 7 8.28 14.81 3.24
C ALA A 7 7.39 14.19 4.33
N ASN A 8 6.35 13.50 3.91
CA ASN A 8 5.45 12.76 4.81
C ASN A 8 5.92 11.31 4.99
N GLY A 9 5.38 10.60 6.02
CA GLY A 9 5.72 9.21 6.30
C GLY A 9 4.99 8.17 5.43
N THR A 10 4.04 8.60 4.63
CA THR A 10 3.32 7.74 3.69
C THR A 10 4.19 7.59 2.43
N ALA A 11 4.39 6.42 1.89
CA ALA A 11 3.69 5.13 2.06
C ALA A 11 4.46 4.12 2.93
N HIS A 12 5.43 4.56 3.74
CA HIS A 12 6.18 3.69 4.63
C HIS A 12 5.33 3.21 5.82
N ALA A 13 5.69 2.08 6.42
CA ALA A 13 5.12 1.66 7.70
C ALA A 13 5.40 2.70 8.80
N PRO A 14 4.53 2.83 9.80
CA PRO A 14 3.32 2.04 10.04
C PRO A 14 2.17 2.41 9.12
N HIS A 15 1.49 1.40 8.57
CA HIS A 15 0.28 1.63 7.79
C HIS A 15 -0.87 2.02 8.71
N GLN A 16 -1.24 3.28 8.69
CA GLN A 16 -2.27 3.85 9.54
C GLN A 16 -3.03 4.96 8.80
N ALA A 17 -4.34 5.01 9.00
CA ALA A 17 -5.18 6.08 8.51
C ALA A 17 -6.42 6.25 9.40
N PRO A 18 -7.09 7.41 9.38
CA PRO A 18 -8.39 7.54 10.00
C PRO A 18 -9.37 6.53 9.41
N LYS A 19 -10.19 5.93 10.29
CA LYS A 19 -11.12 4.85 9.91
C LYS A 19 -12.01 5.20 8.72
N VAL A 20 -12.45 6.44 8.62
CA VAL A 20 -13.28 6.92 7.50
C VAL A 20 -12.59 6.80 6.13
N TRP A 21 -11.28 6.85 6.09
CA TRP A 21 -10.49 6.67 4.88
C TRP A 21 -10.31 5.18 4.54
N ILE A 22 -10.05 4.36 5.55
CA ILE A 22 -9.92 2.91 5.40
C ILE A 22 -11.23 2.29 4.89
N ASP A 23 -12.35 2.72 5.46
CA ASP A 23 -13.68 2.17 5.13
C ASP A 23 -14.13 2.47 3.69
N ARG A 24 -13.53 3.45 3.00
CA ARG A 24 -13.75 3.69 1.57
C ARG A 24 -13.29 2.53 0.68
N PHE A 25 -12.34 1.74 1.17
CA PHE A 25 -11.75 0.63 0.43
C PHE A 25 -12.27 -0.73 0.85
N ARG A 26 -13.28 -0.77 1.71
CA ARG A 26 -13.84 -2.03 2.22
C ARG A 26 -14.27 -2.96 1.09
N GLY A 27 -13.74 -4.19 1.10
CA GLY A 27 -14.02 -5.24 0.12
C GLY A 27 -13.36 -5.05 -1.26
N GLN A 28 -12.63 -3.96 -1.50
CA GLN A 28 -12.02 -3.71 -2.81
C GLN A 28 -10.80 -4.60 -3.11
N PHE A 29 -10.29 -5.31 -2.12
CA PHE A 29 -9.13 -6.18 -2.25
C PHE A 29 -9.43 -7.67 -2.07
N ASP A 30 -10.70 -8.04 -1.99
CA ASP A 30 -11.14 -9.43 -1.83
C ASP A 30 -10.73 -10.33 -3.01
N GLN A 31 -10.54 -9.74 -4.21
CA GLN A 31 -10.04 -10.45 -5.38
C GLN A 31 -8.58 -10.92 -5.26
N GLY A 32 -7.82 -10.34 -4.33
CA GLY A 32 -6.46 -10.71 -4.00
C GLY A 32 -5.38 -10.17 -4.92
N TRP A 33 -4.15 -10.38 -4.50
CA TRP A 33 -2.94 -9.81 -5.12
C TRP A 33 -2.68 -10.27 -6.56
N ASP A 34 -2.94 -11.54 -6.89
CA ASP A 34 -2.72 -12.03 -8.25
C ASP A 34 -3.60 -11.26 -9.27
N ARG A 35 -4.88 -11.06 -8.94
CA ARG A 35 -5.81 -10.32 -9.79
C ARG A 35 -5.53 -8.82 -9.81
N LEU A 36 -5.18 -8.25 -8.65
CA LEU A 36 -4.81 -6.84 -8.58
C LEU A 36 -3.61 -6.55 -9.49
N ARG A 37 -2.55 -7.36 -9.39
CA ARG A 37 -1.34 -7.22 -10.20
C ARG A 37 -1.65 -7.30 -11.69
N ALA A 38 -2.41 -8.30 -12.11
CA ALA A 38 -2.79 -8.46 -13.51
C ALA A 38 -3.63 -7.28 -14.02
N ALA A 39 -4.59 -6.79 -13.22
CA ALA A 39 -5.42 -5.64 -13.57
C ALA A 39 -4.61 -4.34 -13.65
N SER A 40 -3.69 -4.13 -12.72
CA SER A 40 -2.77 -2.98 -12.72
C SER A 40 -1.91 -2.98 -13.98
N PHE A 41 -1.30 -4.10 -14.31
CA PHE A 41 -0.48 -4.23 -15.52
C PHE A 41 -1.29 -3.99 -16.81
N ALA A 42 -2.48 -4.57 -16.91
CA ALA A 42 -3.35 -4.33 -18.05
C ALA A 42 -3.75 -2.84 -18.18
N ARG A 43 -3.96 -2.15 -17.04
CA ARG A 43 -4.23 -0.71 -17.03
C ARG A 43 -3.00 0.10 -17.45
N GLN A 44 -1.81 -0.25 -16.98
CA GLN A 44 -0.55 0.40 -17.37
C GLN A 44 -0.33 0.34 -18.89
N LYS A 45 -0.61 -0.81 -19.53
CA LYS A 45 -0.57 -0.94 -20.99
C LYS A 45 -1.56 0.01 -21.67
N ARG A 46 -2.82 0.01 -21.23
CA ARG A 46 -3.84 0.90 -21.83
C ARG A 46 -3.50 2.39 -21.70
N LEU A 47 -2.78 2.77 -20.66
CA LEU A 47 -2.35 4.14 -20.43
C LEU A 47 -1.01 4.48 -21.10
N GLY A 48 -0.37 3.53 -21.77
CA GLY A 48 0.94 3.72 -22.39
C GLY A 48 2.10 3.88 -21.39
N ILE A 49 1.90 3.49 -20.12
CA ILE A 49 2.94 3.57 -19.08
C ILE A 49 4.01 2.50 -19.30
N VAL A 50 3.60 1.33 -19.79
CA VAL A 50 4.51 0.24 -20.17
C VAL A 50 4.30 -0.09 -21.66
N PRO A 51 5.34 -0.55 -22.37
CA PRO A 51 5.24 -0.97 -23.77
C PRO A 51 4.20 -2.08 -23.97
N GLU A 52 3.58 -2.11 -25.15
CA GLU A 52 2.54 -3.09 -25.46
C GLU A 52 3.08 -4.52 -25.43
N GLU A 53 4.31 -4.72 -25.89
CA GLU A 53 5.02 -6.00 -25.89
C GLU A 53 5.50 -6.45 -24.50
N ALA A 54 5.47 -5.60 -23.51
CA ALA A 54 5.87 -5.94 -22.14
C ALA A 54 5.06 -7.12 -21.60
N ARG A 55 5.74 -7.99 -20.85
CA ARG A 55 5.14 -9.19 -20.24
C ARG A 55 5.20 -9.07 -18.72
N LEU A 56 4.10 -9.39 -18.09
CA LEU A 56 4.05 -9.46 -16.64
C LEU A 56 4.91 -10.64 -16.14
N THR A 57 5.76 -10.38 -15.17
CA THR A 57 6.59 -11.42 -14.55
C THR A 57 5.74 -12.41 -13.76
N ALA A 58 6.21 -13.66 -13.69
CA ALA A 58 5.57 -14.69 -12.88
C ALA A 58 5.61 -14.33 -11.39
N ARG A 59 4.67 -14.89 -10.65
CA ARG A 59 4.67 -14.77 -9.19
C ARG A 59 5.84 -15.57 -8.61
N PRO A 60 6.63 -15.00 -7.68
CA PRO A 60 7.67 -15.74 -6.95
C PRO A 60 7.09 -16.98 -6.25
N ALA A 61 7.86 -18.06 -6.20
CA ALA A 61 7.41 -19.31 -5.62
C ALA A 61 7.12 -19.18 -4.10
N GLU A 62 7.80 -18.28 -3.45
CA GLU A 62 7.70 -17.99 -2.02
C GLU A 62 6.37 -17.32 -1.66
N ILE A 63 5.80 -16.54 -2.59
CA ILE A 63 4.50 -15.89 -2.37
C ILE A 63 3.39 -16.87 -2.73
N PRO A 64 2.52 -17.27 -1.79
CA PRO A 64 1.43 -18.20 -2.10
C PRO A 64 0.43 -17.58 -3.10
N ALA A 65 -0.20 -18.40 -3.92
CA ALA A 65 -1.33 -17.94 -4.72
C ALA A 65 -2.47 -17.49 -3.80
N TRP A 66 -3.12 -16.38 -4.12
CA TRP A 66 -4.28 -15.94 -3.34
C TRP A 66 -5.36 -17.02 -3.22
N SER A 67 -5.55 -17.79 -4.29
CA SER A 67 -6.53 -18.88 -4.30
C SER A 67 -6.25 -19.99 -3.29
N SER A 68 -4.98 -20.23 -2.96
CA SER A 68 -4.55 -21.27 -2.01
C SER A 68 -4.67 -20.86 -0.54
N LEU A 69 -4.88 -19.59 -0.24
CA LEU A 69 -5.00 -19.09 1.13
C LEU A 69 -6.31 -19.53 1.79
N HIS A 70 -6.26 -19.72 3.10
CA HIS A 70 -7.46 -19.95 3.91
C HIS A 70 -8.35 -18.69 4.00
N ALA A 71 -9.61 -18.88 4.32
CA ALA A 71 -10.58 -17.77 4.39
C ALA A 71 -10.15 -16.66 5.37
N ASN A 72 -9.57 -17.04 6.52
CA ASN A 72 -9.08 -16.10 7.53
C ASN A 72 -7.90 -15.28 7.03
N GLU A 73 -6.95 -15.91 6.31
CA GLU A 73 -5.82 -15.21 5.70
C GLU A 73 -6.30 -14.20 4.65
N LYS A 74 -7.17 -14.61 3.74
CA LYS A 74 -7.75 -13.72 2.74
C LYS A 74 -8.40 -12.50 3.38
N ARG A 75 -9.17 -12.72 4.43
CA ARG A 75 -9.88 -11.64 5.12
C ARG A 75 -8.94 -10.65 5.81
N VAL A 76 -7.93 -11.15 6.53
CA VAL A 76 -6.98 -10.25 7.21
C VAL A 76 -6.06 -9.55 6.23
N TYR A 77 -5.59 -10.25 5.20
CA TYR A 77 -4.69 -9.64 4.21
C TYR A 77 -5.40 -8.60 3.35
N ALA A 78 -6.65 -8.85 2.94
CA ALA A 78 -7.45 -7.84 2.26
C ALA A 78 -7.63 -6.59 3.14
N ARG A 79 -7.92 -6.78 4.44
CA ARG A 79 -8.06 -5.68 5.38
C ARG A 79 -6.77 -4.85 5.54
N MET A 80 -5.62 -5.49 5.60
CA MET A 80 -4.33 -4.79 5.66
C MET A 80 -4.09 -3.93 4.42
N MET A 81 -4.49 -4.39 3.25
CA MET A 81 -4.40 -3.60 2.01
C MET A 81 -5.41 -2.45 1.98
N GLU A 82 -6.60 -2.62 2.57
CA GLU A 82 -7.56 -1.52 2.75
C GLU A 82 -6.99 -0.40 3.62
N VAL A 83 -6.25 -0.76 4.68
CA VAL A 83 -5.56 0.22 5.55
C VAL A 83 -4.52 1.00 4.77
N TYR A 84 -3.69 0.31 4.00
CA TYR A 84 -2.68 0.93 3.14
C TYR A 84 -3.31 1.88 2.10
N ALA A 85 -4.33 1.43 1.39
CA ALA A 85 -5.03 2.24 0.41
C ALA A 85 -5.70 3.47 1.05
N GLY A 86 -6.28 3.30 2.24
CA GLY A 86 -6.84 4.41 3.02
C GLY A 86 -5.78 5.42 3.44
N MET A 87 -4.58 4.97 3.79
CA MET A 87 -3.45 5.82 4.12
C MET A 87 -3.00 6.65 2.92
N LEU A 88 -2.83 6.02 1.75
CA LEU A 88 -2.47 6.73 0.51
C LEU A 88 -3.51 7.77 0.12
N ALA A 89 -4.80 7.39 0.12
CA ALA A 89 -5.89 8.31 -0.22
C ALA A 89 -6.01 9.48 0.76
N HIS A 90 -5.73 9.25 2.05
CA HIS A 90 -5.70 10.32 3.05
C HIS A 90 -4.54 11.29 2.78
N GLN A 91 -3.36 10.77 2.50
CA GLN A 91 -2.19 11.59 2.18
C GLN A 91 -2.41 12.41 0.91
N ASP A 92 -2.93 11.80 -0.14
CA ASP A 92 -3.26 12.47 -1.40
C ASP A 92 -4.21 13.66 -1.17
N GLN A 93 -5.23 13.49 -0.34
CA GLN A 93 -6.10 14.59 0.03
C GLN A 93 -5.37 15.71 0.79
N GLN A 94 -4.45 15.37 1.71
CA GLN A 94 -3.69 16.41 2.43
C GLN A 94 -2.79 17.20 1.48
N PHE A 95 -2.19 16.54 0.50
CA PHE A 95 -1.43 17.22 -0.56
C PHE A 95 -2.35 18.11 -1.41
N GLY A 96 -3.52 17.61 -1.78
CA GLY A 96 -4.54 18.40 -2.50
C GLY A 96 -4.94 19.70 -1.77
N ARG A 97 -4.93 19.71 -0.42
CA ARG A 97 -5.18 20.92 0.35
C ARG A 97 -4.07 21.97 0.19
N ILE A 98 -2.81 21.53 0.05
CA ILE A 98 -1.69 22.44 -0.23
C ILE A 98 -1.87 23.08 -1.60
N LEU A 99 -2.21 22.27 -2.60
CA LEU A 99 -2.46 22.78 -3.96
C LEU A 99 -3.62 23.77 -3.99
N ALA A 100 -4.73 23.45 -3.35
CA ALA A 100 -5.88 24.34 -3.27
C ALA A 100 -5.56 25.67 -2.58
N GLU A 101 -4.67 25.67 -1.58
CA GLU A 101 -4.24 26.90 -0.92
C GLU A 101 -3.33 27.75 -1.83
N LEU A 102 -2.44 27.13 -2.59
CA LEU A 102 -1.62 27.83 -3.60
C LEU A 102 -2.50 28.45 -4.68
N GLU A 103 -3.54 27.73 -5.12
CA GLU A 103 -4.52 28.24 -6.08
C GLU A 103 -5.30 29.43 -5.51
N ARG A 104 -5.79 29.32 -4.27
CA ARG A 104 -6.50 30.40 -3.56
C ARG A 104 -5.65 31.67 -3.40
N MET A 105 -4.34 31.51 -3.25
CA MET A 105 -3.40 32.64 -3.17
C MET A 105 -2.99 33.20 -4.54
N GLY A 106 -3.43 32.58 -5.65
CA GLY A 106 -3.03 32.98 -7.01
C GLY A 106 -1.57 32.68 -7.32
N LEU A 107 -0.98 31.67 -6.66
CA LEU A 107 0.44 31.33 -6.79
C LEU A 107 0.69 30.04 -7.57
N ILE A 108 -0.35 29.28 -7.92
CA ILE A 108 -0.20 27.94 -8.51
C ILE A 108 0.55 27.98 -9.85
N ASP A 109 0.25 28.98 -10.70
CA ASP A 109 0.84 29.11 -12.03
C ASP A 109 2.31 29.56 -11.98
N ASP A 110 2.74 30.20 -10.90
CA ASP A 110 4.11 30.65 -10.66
C ASP A 110 4.89 29.70 -9.72
N THR A 111 4.37 28.50 -9.46
CA THR A 111 4.98 27.53 -8.56
C THR A 111 5.40 26.26 -9.31
N LEU A 112 6.70 25.94 -9.27
CA LEU A 112 7.18 24.63 -9.70
C LEU A 112 6.82 23.58 -8.64
N ILE A 113 6.03 22.59 -9.03
CA ILE A 113 5.66 21.45 -8.18
C ILE A 113 6.36 20.21 -8.70
N VAL A 114 7.21 19.62 -7.88
CA VAL A 114 7.88 18.34 -8.16
C VAL A 114 7.26 17.28 -7.27
N PHE A 115 6.56 16.34 -7.87
CA PHE A 115 5.94 15.20 -7.18
C PHE A 115 6.78 13.96 -7.39
N ILE A 116 7.27 13.37 -6.30
CA ILE A 116 8.08 12.15 -6.32
C ILE A 116 7.35 11.12 -5.47
N GLU A 117 6.97 9.99 -6.09
CA GLU A 117 6.27 8.92 -5.41
C GLU A 117 6.95 7.58 -5.68
N GLY A 118 7.46 7.00 -4.62
CA GLY A 118 8.24 5.78 -4.69
C GLY A 118 9.64 6.01 -5.25
N ASP A 119 10.59 5.34 -4.68
CA ASP A 119 11.99 5.43 -5.06
C ASP A 119 12.59 4.05 -5.39
N ASN A 120 12.22 3.01 -4.64
CA ASN A 120 12.81 1.69 -4.73
C ASN A 120 11.79 0.54 -4.67
N GLY A 121 10.52 0.82 -4.85
CA GLY A 121 9.46 -0.18 -4.91
C GLY A 121 8.75 -0.45 -3.58
N ALA A 122 7.75 -1.33 -3.63
CA ALA A 122 6.91 -1.65 -2.50
C ALA A 122 7.64 -2.56 -1.48
N SER A 123 7.55 -2.21 -0.20
CA SER A 123 8.22 -2.94 0.88
C SER A 123 7.53 -4.26 1.21
N ALA A 124 8.34 -5.32 1.38
CA ALA A 124 7.90 -6.62 1.88
C ALA A 124 8.25 -6.85 3.37
N GLU A 125 8.63 -5.82 4.10
CA GLU A 125 9.07 -5.90 5.50
C GLU A 125 7.99 -6.41 6.45
N GLY A 126 6.72 -6.39 6.03
CA GLY A 126 5.64 -7.09 6.72
C GLY A 126 5.75 -8.61 6.73
N GLY A 127 6.70 -9.17 5.98
CA GLY A 127 6.86 -10.62 5.83
C GLY A 127 5.72 -11.27 5.04
N MET A 128 5.64 -12.60 5.09
CA MET A 128 4.66 -13.34 4.29
C MET A 128 3.22 -13.16 4.76
N THR A 129 3.01 -12.88 6.04
CA THR A 129 1.68 -12.80 6.67
C THR A 129 1.21 -11.37 6.95
N GLY A 130 2.09 -10.39 6.77
CA GLY A 130 1.89 -9.08 7.33
C GLY A 130 1.99 -9.09 8.86
N ASN A 131 1.88 -7.95 9.48
CA ASN A 131 1.91 -7.83 10.93
C ASN A 131 1.20 -6.56 11.41
N VAL A 132 1.01 -6.43 12.72
CA VAL A 132 0.50 -5.23 13.39
C VAL A 132 1.57 -4.60 14.30
N ASN A 133 2.76 -5.19 14.35
CA ASN A 133 3.93 -4.68 15.05
C ASN A 133 5.20 -5.15 14.33
N GLU A 134 5.56 -4.45 13.27
CA GLU A 134 6.72 -4.77 12.43
C GLU A 134 8.02 -4.81 13.24
N ILE A 135 8.21 -3.84 14.13
CA ILE A 135 9.42 -3.80 14.98
C ILE A 135 9.50 -5.04 15.86
N GLY A 136 8.39 -5.44 16.48
CA GLY A 136 8.34 -6.68 17.27
C GLY A 136 8.62 -7.93 16.44
N ALA A 137 8.13 -7.97 15.21
CA ALA A 137 8.37 -9.08 14.30
C ALA A 137 9.86 -9.15 13.87
N MET A 138 10.46 -8.02 13.52
CA MET A 138 11.87 -7.95 13.09
C MET A 138 12.86 -8.29 14.23
N VAL A 139 12.61 -7.76 15.45
CA VAL A 139 13.54 -7.91 16.57
C VAL A 139 13.37 -9.22 17.31
N ASN A 140 12.13 -9.75 17.40
CA ASN A 140 11.81 -10.92 18.22
C ASN A 140 11.35 -12.14 17.41
N ASP A 141 11.46 -12.12 16.09
CA ASP A 141 10.99 -13.17 15.15
C ASP A 141 9.52 -13.61 15.42
N VAL A 142 8.67 -12.68 15.85
CA VAL A 142 7.27 -12.95 16.11
C VAL A 142 6.54 -13.05 14.78
N LYS A 143 6.06 -14.26 14.47
CA LYS A 143 5.25 -14.55 13.28
C LYS A 143 3.79 -14.72 13.70
N PRO A 144 2.96 -13.67 13.61
CA PRO A 144 1.57 -13.78 13.99
C PRO A 144 0.81 -14.69 13.03
N ASP A 145 -0.03 -15.56 13.56
CA ASP A 145 -0.94 -16.34 12.73
C ASP A 145 -2.17 -15.50 12.28
N ALA A 146 -2.84 -15.98 11.23
CA ALA A 146 -3.98 -15.27 10.66
C ALA A 146 -5.19 -15.16 11.62
N GLN A 147 -5.35 -16.09 12.54
CA GLN A 147 -6.46 -16.04 13.50
C GLN A 147 -6.23 -14.97 14.56
N TRP A 148 -5.00 -14.85 15.05
CA TRP A 148 -4.63 -13.78 15.96
C TRP A 148 -4.70 -12.41 15.25
N LEU A 149 -4.17 -12.31 14.04
CA LEU A 149 -4.26 -11.09 13.23
C LEU A 149 -5.71 -10.65 13.00
N LEU A 150 -6.63 -11.59 12.76
CA LEU A 150 -8.06 -11.28 12.64
C LEU A 150 -8.65 -10.67 13.90
N SER A 151 -8.21 -11.10 15.08
CA SER A 151 -8.70 -10.58 16.35
C SER A 151 -8.28 -9.11 16.59
N VAL A 152 -7.23 -8.66 15.89
CA VAL A 152 -6.65 -7.33 16.02
C VAL A 152 -6.72 -6.50 14.72
N VAL A 153 -7.19 -7.07 13.61
CA VAL A 153 -7.15 -6.46 12.28
C VAL A 153 -7.91 -5.14 12.16
N ASP A 154 -8.94 -4.95 12.96
CA ASP A 154 -9.66 -3.68 13.05
C ASP A 154 -9.05 -2.72 14.10
N GLN A 155 -7.93 -3.12 14.73
CA GLN A 155 -7.16 -2.29 15.64
C GLN A 155 -5.96 -1.52 15.00
N PRO A 156 -5.58 -1.71 13.72
CA PRO A 156 -4.41 -1.05 13.14
C PRO A 156 -4.50 0.48 13.08
N VAL A 157 -5.62 1.02 13.56
CA VAL A 157 -5.88 2.47 13.68
C VAL A 157 -5.53 3.00 15.08
N LYS A 158 -5.09 2.13 15.99
CA LYS A 158 -4.70 2.55 17.35
C LYS A 158 -3.25 3.02 17.38
N HIS A 159 -2.98 4.03 18.21
CA HIS A 159 -1.65 4.64 18.41
C HIS A 159 -0.54 3.66 18.84
N ASN A 160 -0.87 2.43 19.17
CA ASN A 160 0.05 1.41 19.65
C ASN A 160 0.31 0.28 18.64
N THR A 161 -0.05 0.47 17.37
CA THR A 161 0.24 -0.49 16.31
C THR A 161 1.27 0.06 15.34
N TYR A 162 2.11 -0.83 14.83
CA TYR A 162 3.07 -0.56 13.77
C TYR A 162 2.86 -1.60 12.67
N GLY A 163 1.75 -1.44 11.92
CA GLY A 163 1.27 -2.43 10.98
C GLY A 163 1.92 -2.36 9.61
N HIS A 164 2.05 -3.53 8.98
CA HIS A 164 2.51 -3.66 7.61
C HIS A 164 1.75 -4.80 6.91
N PHE A 165 1.46 -4.65 5.62
CA PHE A 165 0.80 -5.67 4.82
C PHE A 165 1.74 -6.82 4.44
N PRO A 166 1.21 -8.01 4.04
CA PRO A 166 2.03 -9.14 3.59
C PRO A 166 2.71 -8.88 2.24
N ALA A 167 3.85 -9.55 2.03
CA ALA A 167 4.68 -9.46 0.83
C ALA A 167 3.92 -9.67 -0.49
N GLY A 168 2.83 -10.45 -0.48
CA GLY A 168 1.98 -10.62 -1.65
C GLY A 168 1.38 -9.30 -2.18
N TRP A 169 1.05 -8.36 -1.29
CA TRP A 169 0.59 -7.03 -1.69
C TRP A 169 1.74 -6.16 -2.19
N ALA A 170 2.92 -6.23 -1.55
CA ALA A 170 4.10 -5.53 -2.04
C ALA A 170 4.40 -5.93 -3.48
N TRP A 171 4.46 -7.25 -3.76
CA TRP A 171 4.64 -7.76 -5.11
C TRP A 171 3.54 -7.30 -6.09
N ALA A 172 2.28 -7.25 -5.65
CA ALA A 172 1.18 -6.82 -6.51
C ALA A 172 1.24 -5.34 -6.86
N THR A 173 1.61 -4.49 -5.91
CA THR A 173 1.70 -3.04 -6.11
C THR A 173 2.96 -2.62 -6.83
N ASP A 174 3.98 -3.47 -6.89
CA ASP A 174 5.24 -3.22 -7.62
C ASP A 174 5.16 -3.57 -9.12
N ALA A 175 3.97 -3.88 -9.64
CA ALA A 175 3.78 -4.13 -11.08
C ALA A 175 4.27 -2.94 -11.92
N PRO A 176 5.03 -3.15 -13.02
CA PRO A 176 5.28 -4.43 -13.72
C PRO A 176 6.52 -5.18 -13.25
N PHE A 177 7.29 -4.64 -12.32
CA PHE A 177 8.58 -5.17 -11.90
C PHE A 177 8.45 -6.50 -11.17
N GLN A 178 9.53 -7.25 -11.14
CA GLN A 178 9.60 -8.49 -10.37
C GLN A 178 10.03 -8.21 -8.93
N TRP A 179 9.63 -9.09 -8.00
CA TRP A 179 9.93 -8.96 -6.58
C TRP A 179 9.29 -7.73 -5.92
N THR A 180 9.94 -7.25 -4.91
CA THR A 180 9.58 -6.12 -4.05
C THR A 180 10.85 -5.35 -3.71
N LYS A 181 10.71 -4.27 -2.98
CA LYS A 181 11.85 -3.56 -2.40
C LYS A 181 12.70 -4.49 -1.54
#